data_6d2b0a9769e09b06265d397004ae8d88
#
_entry.id   6d2b0a9769e09b06265d397004ae8d88
#
_cell.length_a   1.000
_cell.length_b   1.000
_cell.length_c   1.000
_cell.angle_alpha   90.00
_cell.angle_beta   90.00
_cell.angle_gamma   90.00
#
_symmetry.space_group_name_H-M   'P 1'
#
loop_
_entity.id
_entity.type
_entity.pdbx_description
1 polymer ?
#
loop_
_entity_poly.entity_id
_entity_poly.type
_entity_poly.pdbx_seq_one_letter_code
_entity_poly.pdbx_strand_id
1 'polypeptide(L)'
;MWSDITRSLHNRNYRHYLLGQLVSLHGTQIASVAQSWLVYNMTQSSLMLGLVHFSMLFPILLFGLFSGVLADHFSRRRLLLFSQGGAMLLTFLLAGLALSGQLELWQIFVIAAMIGTTQAVDMPVRQSFLSDLVPKEMLS
;
A
#
# COMPACT_ATOMS: atom_id res chain seq x y z
N MET A 1 -10.11 12.60 25.10
CA MET A 1 -9.63 11.50 24.24
C MET A 1 -10.76 10.74 23.54
N TRP A 2 -11.77 10.20 24.24
CA TRP A 2 -12.93 9.55 23.58
C TRP A 2 -13.87 10.53 22.88
N SER A 3 -14.08 11.74 23.44
CA SER A 3 -14.88 12.82 22.87
C SER A 3 -14.32 13.37 21.57
N ASP A 4 -13.01 13.34 21.39
CA ASP A 4 -12.35 13.89 20.21
C ASP A 4 -12.43 12.91 19.03
N ILE A 5 -12.38 11.61 19.30
CA ILE A 5 -12.59 10.55 18.32
C ILE A 5 -14.01 10.60 17.76
N THR A 6 -15.02 10.78 18.64
CA THR A 6 -16.42 10.88 18.20
C THR A 6 -16.69 12.14 17.40
N ARG A 7 -16.01 13.26 17.70
CA ARG A 7 -16.13 14.52 16.98
C ARG A 7 -15.51 14.45 15.57
N SER A 8 -14.37 13.77 15.43
CA SER A 8 -13.75 13.51 14.13
C SER A 8 -14.60 12.59 13.24
N LEU A 9 -15.29 11.62 13.84
CA LEU A 9 -16.23 10.72 13.15
C LEU A 9 -17.50 11.43 12.65
N HIS A 10 -17.79 12.62 13.15
CA HIS A 10 -18.95 13.42 12.71
C HIS A 10 -18.69 14.12 11.36
N ASN A 11 -17.42 14.25 10.96
CA ASN A 11 -17.05 14.81 9.65
C ASN A 11 -17.26 13.76 8.54
N ARG A 12 -18.21 14.03 7.63
CA ARG A 12 -18.58 13.13 6.54
C ARG A 12 -17.37 12.72 5.66
N ASN A 13 -16.48 13.65 5.40
CA ASN A 13 -15.27 13.39 4.59
C ASN A 13 -14.29 12.44 5.30
N TYR A 14 -14.12 12.60 6.61
CA TYR A 14 -13.29 11.72 7.43
C TYR A 14 -13.84 10.29 7.50
N ARG A 15 -15.17 10.13 7.62
CA ARG A 15 -15.81 8.80 7.60
C ARG A 15 -15.60 8.07 6.27
N HIS A 16 -15.77 8.74 5.14
CA HIS A 16 -15.54 8.11 3.83
C HIS A 16 -14.09 7.73 3.64
N TYR A 17 -13.16 8.58 4.09
CA TYR A 17 -11.74 8.26 4.10
C TYR A 17 -11.42 7.05 4.98
N LEU A 18 -11.94 7.02 6.22
CA LEU A 18 -11.71 5.94 7.15
C LEU A 18 -12.26 4.60 6.64
N LEU A 19 -13.48 4.59 6.10
CA LEU A 19 -14.07 3.38 5.50
C LEU A 19 -13.25 2.89 4.30
N GLY A 20 -12.89 3.78 3.39
CA GLY A 20 -12.03 3.45 2.26
C GLY A 20 -10.68 2.89 2.70
N GLN A 21 -10.10 3.47 3.76
CA GLN A 21 -8.84 3.04 4.34
C GLN A 21 -8.93 1.64 4.98
N LEU A 22 -10.00 1.36 5.71
CA LEU A 22 -10.22 0.04 6.30
C LEU A 22 -10.36 -1.03 5.22
N VAL A 23 -11.17 -0.78 4.20
CA VAL A 23 -11.34 -1.71 3.06
C VAL A 23 -10.00 -1.93 2.34
N SER A 24 -9.23 -0.86 2.09
CA SER A 24 -7.93 -0.93 1.44
C SER A 24 -6.91 -1.74 2.26
N LEU A 25 -6.86 -1.54 3.57
CA LEU A 25 -5.97 -2.29 4.47
C LEU A 25 -6.29 -3.79 4.46
N HIS A 26 -7.56 -4.15 4.57
CA HIS A 26 -7.97 -5.55 4.52
C HIS A 26 -7.67 -6.18 3.16
N GLY A 27 -7.94 -5.46 2.07
CA GLY A 27 -7.60 -5.91 0.72
C GLY A 27 -6.11 -6.17 0.55
N THR A 28 -5.26 -5.27 1.05
CA THR A 28 -3.80 -5.44 0.99
C THR A 28 -3.33 -6.66 1.80
N GLN A 29 -3.90 -6.89 2.98
CA GLN A 29 -3.55 -8.05 3.79
C GLN A 29 -3.96 -9.36 3.14
N ILE A 30 -5.17 -9.43 2.58
CA ILE A 30 -5.65 -10.61 1.84
C ILE A 30 -4.73 -10.89 0.63
N ALA A 31 -4.38 -9.86 -0.14
CA ALA A 31 -3.49 -9.99 -1.29
C ALA A 31 -2.09 -10.48 -0.88
N SER A 32 -1.54 -9.97 0.23
CA SER A 32 -0.25 -10.41 0.77
C SER A 32 -0.24 -11.89 1.19
N VAL A 33 -1.29 -12.33 1.87
CA VAL A 33 -1.45 -13.74 2.27
C VAL A 33 -1.61 -14.63 1.03
N ALA A 34 -2.43 -14.23 0.08
CA ALA A 34 -2.64 -14.98 -1.18
C ALA A 34 -1.34 -15.08 -1.98
N GLN A 35 -0.57 -13.99 -2.09
CA GLN A 35 0.73 -13.99 -2.77
C GLN A 35 1.72 -14.92 -2.06
N SER A 36 1.78 -14.89 -0.74
CA SER A 36 2.66 -15.76 0.06
C SER A 36 2.30 -17.23 -0.14
N TRP A 37 1.01 -17.55 -0.10
CA TRP A 37 0.51 -18.90 -0.37
C TRP A 37 0.87 -19.38 -1.78
N LEU A 38 0.72 -18.50 -2.77
CA LEU A 38 1.04 -18.80 -4.17
C LEU A 38 2.52 -19.10 -4.36
N VAL A 39 3.41 -18.28 -3.81
CA VAL A 39 4.88 -18.48 -3.85
C VAL A 39 5.24 -19.79 -3.18
N TYR A 40 4.68 -20.07 -2.00
CA TYR A 40 4.97 -21.30 -1.28
C TYR A 40 4.47 -22.54 -2.06
N ASN A 41 3.30 -22.45 -2.68
CA ASN A 41 2.74 -23.55 -3.47
C ASN A 41 3.57 -23.87 -4.72
N MET A 42 4.16 -22.84 -5.34
CA MET A 42 5.02 -22.98 -6.52
C MET A 42 6.43 -23.49 -6.18
N THR A 43 6.97 -23.13 -5.03
CA THR A 43 8.41 -23.33 -4.74
C THR A 43 8.67 -24.29 -3.59
N GLN A 44 7.69 -24.52 -2.71
CA GLN A 44 7.83 -25.28 -1.44
C GLN A 44 9.01 -24.80 -0.59
N SER A 45 9.38 -23.52 -0.71
CA SER A 45 10.57 -22.94 -0.10
C SER A 45 10.26 -21.70 0.72
N SER A 46 10.55 -21.74 2.02
CA SER A 46 10.45 -20.57 2.91
C SER A 46 11.44 -19.46 2.55
N LEU A 47 12.58 -19.82 1.93
CA LEU A 47 13.54 -18.85 1.44
C LEU A 47 12.95 -17.97 0.34
N MET A 48 12.19 -18.58 -0.61
CA MET A 48 11.55 -17.85 -1.69
C MET A 48 10.48 -16.89 -1.18
N LEU A 49 9.76 -17.26 -0.12
CA LEU A 49 8.84 -16.33 0.58
C LEU A 49 9.59 -15.10 1.09
N GLY A 50 10.73 -15.31 1.77
CA GLY A 50 11.57 -14.22 2.28
C GLY A 50 12.09 -13.33 1.17
N LEU A 51 12.54 -13.91 0.05
CA LEU A 51 13.07 -13.16 -1.10
C LEU A 51 11.98 -12.32 -1.79
N VAL A 52 10.76 -12.83 -1.94
CA VAL A 52 9.64 -12.06 -2.51
C VAL A 52 9.27 -10.89 -1.60
N HIS A 53 9.21 -11.09 -0.28
CA HIS A 53 8.99 -10.01 0.68
C HIS A 53 10.14 -8.99 0.65
N PHE A 54 11.37 -9.44 0.55
CA PHE A 54 12.54 -8.59 0.39
C PHE A 54 12.46 -7.74 -0.89
N SER A 55 12.04 -8.32 -2.01
CA SER A 55 11.84 -7.60 -3.27
C SER A 55 10.83 -6.48 -3.16
N MET A 56 9.81 -6.63 -2.31
CA MET A 56 8.83 -5.59 -2.01
C MET A 56 9.41 -4.52 -1.06
N LEU A 57 10.17 -4.92 -0.05
CA LEU A 57 10.75 -3.99 0.93
C LEU A 57 11.92 -3.19 0.37
N PHE A 58 12.69 -3.76 -0.54
CA PHE A 58 13.89 -3.12 -1.08
C PHE A 58 13.60 -1.76 -1.75
N PRO A 59 12.59 -1.62 -2.65
CA PRO A 59 12.21 -0.32 -3.18
C PRO A 59 11.72 0.66 -2.11
N ILE A 60 11.02 0.18 -1.07
CA ILE A 60 10.56 1.03 0.04
C ILE A 60 11.75 1.65 0.76
N LEU A 61 12.80 0.87 1.03
CA LEU A 61 14.02 1.36 1.66
C LEU A 61 14.77 2.35 0.74
N LEU A 62 14.87 2.03 -0.55
CA LEU A 62 15.62 2.84 -1.51
C LEU A 62 14.92 4.18 -1.80
N PHE A 63 13.63 4.16 -2.05
CA PHE A 63 12.85 5.34 -2.45
C PHE A 63 12.17 6.04 -1.28
N GLY A 64 12.03 5.40 -0.13
CA GLY A 64 11.38 5.98 1.05
C GLY A 64 12.03 7.27 1.52
N LEU A 65 13.36 7.38 1.42
CA LEU A 65 14.11 8.60 1.74
C LEU A 65 13.81 9.76 0.76
N PHE A 66 13.52 9.45 -0.50
CA PHE A 66 13.24 10.47 -1.53
C PHE A 66 11.76 10.82 -1.63
N SER A 67 10.89 9.99 -1.08
CA SER A 67 9.43 10.17 -1.18
C SER A 67 8.93 11.40 -0.41
N GLY A 68 9.64 11.84 0.63
CA GLY A 68 9.36 13.08 1.35
C GLY A 68 9.49 14.31 0.44
N VAL A 69 10.56 14.38 -0.35
CA VAL A 69 10.80 15.46 -1.31
C VAL A 69 9.74 15.45 -2.43
N LEU A 70 9.31 14.25 -2.86
CA LEU A 70 8.28 14.10 -3.88
C LEU A 70 6.90 14.57 -3.38
N ALA A 71 6.59 14.31 -2.10
CA ALA A 71 5.34 14.71 -1.47
C ALA A 71 5.20 16.25 -1.36
N ASP A 72 6.32 16.98 -1.30
CA ASP A 72 6.31 18.45 -1.23
C ASP A 72 6.05 19.13 -2.58
N HIS A 73 6.38 18.46 -3.69
CA HIS A 73 6.23 19.02 -5.04
C HIS A 73 4.91 18.70 -5.73
N PHE A 74 4.23 17.64 -5.31
CA PHE A 74 2.98 17.17 -5.94
C PHE A 74 1.81 17.22 -4.98
N SER A 75 0.59 17.39 -5.54
CA SER A 75 -0.62 17.33 -4.72
C SER A 75 -0.78 15.93 -4.10
N ARG A 76 -0.79 15.87 -2.77
CA ARG A 76 -0.88 14.64 -1.96
C ARG A 76 -2.01 13.72 -2.42
N ARG A 77 -3.16 14.30 -2.77
CA ARG A 77 -4.32 13.55 -3.28
C ARG A 77 -4.01 12.82 -4.59
N ARG A 78 -3.31 13.47 -5.53
CA ARG A 78 -2.94 12.83 -6.79
C ARG A 78 -1.93 11.71 -6.58
N LEU A 79 -0.93 11.92 -5.73
CA LEU A 79 0.05 10.89 -5.38
C LEU A 79 -0.61 9.66 -4.79
N LEU A 80 -1.56 9.84 -3.84
CA LEU A 80 -2.32 8.73 -3.24
C LEU A 80 -3.15 7.98 -4.29
N LEU A 81 -3.82 8.69 -5.20
CA LEU A 81 -4.62 8.06 -6.25
C LEU A 81 -3.74 7.27 -7.22
N PHE A 82 -2.58 7.79 -7.61
CA PHE A 82 -1.65 7.09 -8.48
C PHE A 82 -1.02 5.87 -7.82
N SER A 83 -0.57 5.99 -6.56
CA SER A 83 0.05 4.87 -5.84
C SER A 83 -0.95 3.75 -5.58
N GLN A 84 -2.16 4.07 -5.12
CA GLN A 84 -3.20 3.08 -4.86
C GLN A 84 -3.76 2.46 -6.16
N GLY A 85 -3.98 3.28 -7.19
CA GLY A 85 -4.39 2.81 -8.51
C GLY A 85 -3.34 1.88 -9.13
N GLY A 86 -2.07 2.24 -9.03
CA GLY A 86 -0.94 1.41 -9.48
C GLY A 86 -0.88 0.08 -8.73
N ALA A 87 -0.96 0.10 -7.41
CA ALA A 87 -0.97 -1.12 -6.59
C ALA A 87 -2.18 -2.02 -6.92
N MET A 88 -3.36 -1.43 -7.14
CA MET A 88 -4.56 -2.15 -7.54
C MET A 88 -4.36 -2.85 -8.90
N LEU A 89 -3.88 -2.13 -9.91
CA LEU A 89 -3.62 -2.71 -11.24
C LEU A 89 -2.61 -3.85 -11.19
N LEU A 90 -1.52 -3.70 -10.43
CA LEU A 90 -0.51 -4.74 -10.25
C LEU A 90 -1.07 -5.98 -9.54
N THR A 91 -1.93 -5.78 -8.54
CA THR A 91 -2.58 -6.88 -7.85
C THR A 91 -3.56 -7.63 -8.76
N PHE A 92 -4.32 -6.90 -9.58
CA PHE A 92 -5.19 -7.52 -10.59
C PHE A 92 -4.40 -8.24 -11.68
N LEU A 93 -3.26 -7.69 -12.11
CA LEU A 93 -2.36 -8.35 -13.06
C LEU A 93 -1.85 -9.68 -12.47
N LEU A 94 -1.40 -9.66 -11.21
CA LEU A 94 -0.94 -10.87 -10.53
C LEU A 94 -2.06 -11.92 -10.44
N ALA A 95 -3.27 -11.50 -10.06
CA ALA A 95 -4.43 -12.39 -9.99
C ALA A 95 -4.79 -12.96 -11.37
N GLY A 96 -4.78 -12.15 -12.41
CA GLY A 96 -5.05 -12.59 -13.79
C GLY A 96 -4.02 -13.61 -14.29
N LEU A 97 -2.74 -13.39 -14.03
CA LEU A 97 -1.67 -14.33 -14.36
C LEU A 97 -1.81 -15.64 -13.58
N ALA A 98 -2.18 -15.56 -12.30
CA ALA A 98 -2.41 -16.74 -11.47
C ALA A 98 -3.59 -17.58 -11.97
N LEU A 99 -4.69 -16.93 -12.35
CA LEU A 99 -5.90 -17.60 -12.88
C LEU A 99 -5.69 -18.18 -14.29
N SER A 100 -4.86 -17.55 -15.12
CA SER A 100 -4.52 -18.05 -16.46
C SER A 100 -3.60 -19.27 -16.46
N GLY A 101 -3.01 -19.60 -15.32
CA GLY A 101 -2.01 -20.67 -15.20
C GLY A 101 -0.67 -20.37 -15.86
N GLN A 102 -0.44 -19.13 -16.28
CA GLN A 102 0.80 -18.68 -16.94
C GLN A 102 1.76 -17.93 -16.00
N LEU A 103 1.47 -18.00 -14.69
CA LEU A 103 2.27 -17.30 -13.71
C LEU A 103 3.62 -17.99 -13.49
N GLU A 104 4.69 -17.23 -13.70
CA GLU A 104 6.05 -17.63 -13.42
C GLU A 104 6.61 -16.92 -12.17
N LEU A 105 7.54 -17.55 -11.49
CA LEU A 105 8.09 -17.04 -10.23
C LEU A 105 8.73 -15.65 -10.40
N TRP A 106 9.46 -15.40 -11.47
CA TRP A 106 10.11 -14.11 -11.72
C TRP A 106 9.09 -12.96 -11.87
N GLN A 107 7.90 -13.24 -12.41
CA GLN A 107 6.83 -12.25 -12.54
C GLN A 107 6.34 -11.81 -11.17
N ILE A 108 6.26 -12.73 -10.20
CA ILE A 108 5.90 -12.40 -8.82
C ILE A 108 6.93 -11.45 -8.20
N PHE A 109 8.24 -11.69 -8.41
CA PHE A 109 9.30 -10.82 -7.93
C PHE A 109 9.19 -9.41 -8.51
N VAL A 110 8.99 -9.29 -9.82
CA VAL A 110 8.85 -8.01 -10.51
C VAL A 110 7.62 -7.25 -9.98
N ILE A 111 6.47 -7.92 -9.92
CA ILE A 111 5.22 -7.31 -9.42
C ILE A 111 5.37 -6.90 -7.96
N ALA A 112 5.99 -7.72 -7.11
CA ALA A 112 6.27 -7.39 -5.72
C ALA A 112 7.15 -6.13 -5.59
N ALA A 113 8.22 -6.02 -6.37
CA ALA A 113 9.08 -4.85 -6.41
C ALA A 113 8.32 -3.58 -6.89
N MET A 114 7.47 -3.71 -7.90
CA MET A 114 6.64 -2.61 -8.37
C MET A 114 5.60 -2.17 -7.32
N ILE A 115 4.96 -3.10 -6.62
CA ILE A 115 4.07 -2.80 -5.48
C ILE A 115 4.85 -2.09 -4.37
N GLY A 116 6.06 -2.56 -4.04
CA GLY A 116 6.95 -1.91 -3.09
C GLY A 116 7.27 -0.46 -3.45
N THR A 117 7.48 -0.19 -4.74
CA THR A 117 7.72 1.18 -5.25
C THR A 117 6.49 2.08 -5.04
N THR A 118 5.28 1.58 -5.30
CA THR A 118 4.05 2.34 -5.04
C THR A 118 3.86 2.61 -3.54
N GLN A 119 4.19 1.65 -2.68
CA GLN A 119 4.10 1.80 -1.23
C GLN A 119 5.14 2.77 -0.67
N ALA A 120 6.34 2.84 -1.26
CA ALA A 120 7.36 3.81 -0.87
C ALA A 120 6.86 5.26 -0.96
N VAL A 121 5.99 5.55 -1.93
CA VAL A 121 5.37 6.86 -2.10
C VAL A 121 4.12 7.00 -1.21
N ASP A 122 3.31 5.95 -1.09
CA ASP A 122 2.03 5.99 -0.36
C ASP A 122 2.21 6.27 1.14
N MET A 123 3.20 5.65 1.78
CA MET A 123 3.40 5.73 3.23
C MET A 123 3.60 7.15 3.76
N PRO A 124 4.58 7.95 3.28
CA PRO A 124 4.81 9.31 3.78
C PRO A 124 3.71 10.27 3.36
N VAL A 125 3.15 10.11 2.15
CA VAL A 125 2.05 10.94 1.67
C VAL A 125 0.79 10.73 2.52
N ARG A 126 0.52 9.51 2.92
CA ARG A 126 -0.61 9.17 3.80
C ARG A 126 -0.46 9.79 5.19
N GLN A 127 0.73 9.70 5.80
CA GLN A 127 1.00 10.31 7.10
C GLN A 127 0.84 11.83 7.05
N SER A 128 1.32 12.45 6.01
CA SER A 128 1.20 13.89 5.77
C SER A 128 -0.25 14.33 5.51
N PHE A 129 -1.03 13.52 4.80
CA PHE A 129 -2.44 13.79 4.55
C PHE A 129 -3.30 13.68 5.82
N LEU A 130 -2.98 12.73 6.70
CA LEU A 130 -3.65 12.60 8.00
C LEU A 130 -3.42 13.82 8.89
N SER A 131 -2.21 14.39 8.88
CA SER A 131 -1.90 15.61 9.65
C SER A 131 -2.67 16.84 9.16
N ASP A 132 -3.03 16.89 7.87
CA ASP A 132 -3.84 17.99 7.30
C ASP A 132 -5.33 17.84 7.60
N LEU A 133 -5.81 16.61 7.85
CA LEU A 133 -7.22 16.34 8.17
C LEU A 133 -7.56 16.57 9.64
N VAL A 134 -6.55 16.57 10.51
CA VAL A 134 -6.75 16.85 11.95
C VAL A 134 -6.60 18.37 12.15
N PRO A 135 -7.62 19.07 12.68
CA PRO A 135 -7.53 20.49 12.97
C PRO A 135 -6.35 20.77 13.92
N LYS A 136 -5.53 21.78 13.62
CA LYS A 136 -4.34 22.15 14.42
C LYS A 136 -4.66 22.47 15.87
N GLU A 137 -5.92 22.75 16.20
CA GLU A 137 -6.42 23.02 17.55
C GLU A 137 -6.43 21.77 18.45
N MET A 138 -6.22 20.56 17.90
CA MET A 138 -6.16 19.31 18.67
C MET A 138 -4.71 18.84 18.92
N LEU A 139 -3.71 19.59 18.45
CA LEU A 139 -2.29 19.26 18.59
C LEU A 139 -1.58 20.08 19.69
N SER A 140 -2.32 20.94 20.39
CA SER A 140 -1.81 21.76 21.50
C SER A 140 -2.27 21.22 22.86
#